data_06ed8a31f7cf34045d92e761a0fef80a
#
_entry.id   06ed8a31f7cf34045d92e761a0fef80a
#
_cell.length_a   1.000
_cell.length_b   1.000
_cell.length_c   1.000
_cell.angle_alpha   90.00
_cell.angle_beta   90.00
_cell.angle_gamma   90.00
#
_symmetry.space_group_name_H-M   'P 1'
#
loop_
_entity.id
_entity.type
_entity.pdbx_description
1 polymer ?
#
loop_
_entity_poly.entity_id
_entity_poly.type
_entity_poly.pdbx_seq_one_letter_code
_entity_poly.pdbx_strand_id
1 'polypeptide(L)'
;MIQEIPYKYDPAYKDKKPELTDYLLHYEYNKVMLLKEKEGYVIPTFQDLLSEEDCREKAYYLFSIGERGYYLVDDLKVPEFGSYRLEGMQIFRELEPGYQAFAGITGSQIYRWRESRRFCGCCGAKMRAGTTERSMVCTDCGHTEYPRSVRL
;
A
#
# COMPACT_ATOMS: atom_id res chain seq x y z
N MET A 1 11.37 -14.85 10.48
CA MET A 1 9.98 -14.64 10.75
C MET A 1 9.73 -13.26 11.29
N ILE A 2 8.69 -12.61 10.83
CA ILE A 2 8.42 -11.21 11.16
C ILE A 2 7.62 -11.15 12.45
N GLN A 3 8.26 -11.39 13.55
CA GLN A 3 7.55 -11.50 14.82
C GLN A 3 7.77 -10.33 15.74
N GLU A 4 8.93 -9.72 15.62
CA GLU A 4 9.25 -8.61 16.48
C GLU A 4 9.30 -7.33 15.66
N ILE A 5 8.26 -6.54 15.80
CA ILE A 5 8.20 -5.22 15.22
C ILE A 5 8.55 -4.25 16.35
N PRO A 6 9.67 -3.51 16.25
CA PRO A 6 10.11 -2.64 17.32
C PRO A 6 9.17 -1.45 17.55
N TYR A 7 8.23 -1.24 16.64
CA TYR A 7 7.26 -0.16 16.72
C TYR A 7 5.85 -0.72 16.74
N LYS A 8 4.92 0.04 17.30
CA LYS A 8 3.53 -0.37 17.36
C LYS A 8 2.91 -0.43 15.97
N TYR A 9 2.38 -1.59 15.62
CA TYR A 9 1.60 -1.79 14.40
C TYR A 9 0.13 -1.50 14.69
N ASP A 10 -0.46 -0.57 13.93
CA ASP A 10 -1.87 -0.23 14.04
C ASP A 10 -2.55 -0.53 12.69
N PRO A 11 -3.34 -1.60 12.61
CA PRO A 11 -4.01 -1.97 11.36
C PRO A 11 -5.28 -1.17 11.07
N ALA A 12 -5.76 -0.36 11.99
CA ALA A 12 -7.03 0.35 11.83
C ALA A 12 -6.97 1.33 10.67
N TYR A 13 -8.05 1.36 9.88
CA TYR A 13 -8.17 2.33 8.81
C TYR A 13 -8.40 3.73 9.37
N LYS A 14 -7.76 4.71 8.76
CA LYS A 14 -7.96 6.13 9.08
C LYS A 14 -8.15 6.90 7.80
N ASP A 15 -9.10 7.81 7.80
CA ASP A 15 -9.30 8.71 6.67
C ASP A 15 -8.40 9.93 6.86
N LYS A 16 -7.15 9.77 6.45
CA LYS A 16 -6.19 10.86 6.59
C LYS A 16 -5.24 10.87 5.39
N LYS A 17 -4.75 12.06 5.07
CA LYS A 17 -3.81 12.24 3.97
C LYS A 17 -2.38 12.01 4.47
N PRO A 18 -1.48 11.57 3.58
CA PRO A 18 -0.10 11.27 4.00
C PRO A 18 0.71 12.54 4.26
N GLU A 19 1.62 12.40 5.22
CA GLU A 19 2.70 13.35 5.43
C GLU A 19 3.85 13.00 4.48
N LEU A 20 4.77 13.94 4.28
CA LEU A 20 5.91 13.69 3.40
C LEU A 20 6.83 12.58 3.90
N THR A 21 6.84 12.35 5.21
CA THR A 21 7.66 11.28 5.83
C THR A 21 6.97 9.92 5.83
N ASP A 22 5.70 9.85 5.44
CA ASP A 22 4.98 8.59 5.36
C ASP A 22 5.44 7.77 4.15
N TYR A 23 5.23 6.46 4.21
CA TYR A 23 5.69 5.54 3.19
C TYR A 23 4.66 5.34 2.10
N LEU A 24 5.15 5.20 0.87
CA LEU A 24 4.34 4.97 -0.32
C LEU A 24 4.58 3.56 -0.82
N LEU A 25 3.50 2.78 -0.94
CA LEU A 25 3.53 1.46 -1.53
C LEU A 25 2.81 1.49 -2.88
N HIS A 26 3.49 1.05 -3.91
CA HIS A 26 2.92 0.92 -5.24
C HIS A 26 3.21 -0.49 -5.76
N TYR A 27 2.15 -1.18 -6.16
CA TYR A 27 2.25 -2.55 -6.68
C TYR A 27 1.77 -2.58 -8.12
N GLU A 28 2.42 -3.42 -8.92
CA GLU A 28 1.97 -3.72 -10.28
C GLU A 28 1.97 -5.24 -10.43
N TYR A 29 0.80 -5.83 -10.37
CA TYR A 29 0.62 -7.28 -10.34
C TYR A 29 1.32 -7.87 -9.10
N ASN A 30 2.34 -8.67 -9.30
CA ASN A 30 3.11 -9.27 -8.20
C ASN A 30 4.46 -8.61 -8.01
N LYS A 31 4.58 -7.34 -8.42
CA LYS A 31 5.79 -6.55 -8.22
C LYS A 31 5.52 -5.35 -7.35
N VAL A 32 6.55 -4.86 -6.69
CA VAL A 32 6.47 -3.70 -5.81
C VAL A 32 7.53 -2.68 -6.22
N MET A 33 7.17 -1.39 -6.15
CA MET A 33 8.12 -0.32 -6.42
C MET A 33 8.97 -0.03 -5.19
N LEU A 34 10.27 -0.11 -5.34
CA LEU A 34 11.23 0.15 -4.28
C LEU A 34 12.32 1.11 -4.78
N LEU A 35 13.00 1.74 -3.84
CA LEU A 35 14.21 2.50 -4.13
C LEU A 35 15.42 1.61 -3.91
N LYS A 36 16.30 1.57 -4.91
CA LYS A 36 17.55 0.84 -4.79
C LYS A 36 18.61 1.73 -4.13
N GLU A 37 19.18 1.24 -3.05
CA GLU A 37 20.28 1.89 -2.36
C GLU A 37 21.53 1.01 -2.40
N LYS A 38 22.65 1.53 -1.88
CA LYS A 38 23.93 0.80 -1.93
C LYS A 38 23.84 -0.56 -1.26
N GLU A 39 23.10 -0.68 -0.20
CA GLU A 39 23.02 -1.88 0.61
C GLU A 39 21.67 -2.61 0.49
N GLY A 40 20.94 -2.36 -0.59
CA GLY A 40 19.68 -3.07 -0.80
C GLY A 40 18.56 -2.14 -1.25
N TYR A 41 17.35 -2.44 -0.81
CA TYR A 41 16.15 -1.72 -1.23
C TYR A 41 15.43 -1.13 -0.03
N VAL A 42 14.75 0.01 -0.25
CA VAL A 42 13.90 0.62 0.76
C VAL A 42 12.56 1.01 0.15
N ILE A 43 11.53 1.06 0.99
CA ILE A 43 10.22 1.57 0.58
C ILE A 43 10.33 3.10 0.49
N PRO A 44 9.92 3.70 -0.64
CA PRO A 44 10.01 5.16 -0.78
C PRO A 44 9.03 5.89 0.12
N THR A 45 9.36 7.13 0.45
CA THR A 45 8.45 8.04 1.13
C THR A 45 7.84 9.00 0.10
N PHE A 46 6.81 9.74 0.50
CA PHE A 46 6.21 10.73 -0.39
C PHE A 46 7.18 11.86 -0.72
N GLN A 47 8.12 12.13 0.16
CA GLN A 47 9.15 13.14 -0.10
C GLN A 47 10.05 12.75 -1.28
N ASP A 48 10.31 11.46 -1.46
CA ASP A 48 11.14 10.96 -2.56
C ASP A 48 10.51 11.24 -3.93
N LEU A 49 9.20 11.43 -3.99
CA LEU A 49 8.45 11.63 -5.24
C LEU A 49 7.87 13.04 -5.38
N LEU A 50 8.39 14.01 -4.63
CA LEU A 50 7.89 15.39 -4.67
C LEU A 50 7.99 16.05 -6.04
N SER A 51 8.97 15.68 -6.84
CA SER A 51 9.16 16.24 -8.18
C SER A 51 8.18 15.66 -9.21
N GLU A 52 7.50 14.62 -8.84
CA GLU A 52 6.51 13.96 -9.68
C GLU A 52 5.12 14.52 -9.39
N GLU A 53 4.12 13.97 -10.05
CA GLU A 53 2.74 14.29 -9.76
C GLU A 53 2.47 14.10 -8.26
N ASP A 54 1.63 14.99 -7.68
CA ASP A 54 1.34 14.90 -6.25
C ASP A 54 0.52 13.65 -5.93
N CYS A 55 1.24 12.60 -5.56
CA CYS A 55 0.64 11.30 -5.26
C CYS A 55 -0.18 11.31 -3.97
N ARG A 56 -0.06 12.35 -3.14
CA ARG A 56 -0.76 12.39 -1.86
C ARG A 56 -2.28 12.46 -2.04
N GLU A 57 -2.73 13.10 -3.10
CA GLU A 57 -4.17 13.19 -3.38
C GLU A 57 -4.79 11.86 -3.77
N LYS A 58 -3.99 10.93 -4.28
CA LYS A 58 -4.43 9.62 -4.74
C LYS A 58 -4.14 8.52 -3.74
N ALA A 59 -3.57 8.85 -2.61
CA ALA A 59 -3.11 7.87 -1.65
C ALA A 59 -4.26 7.29 -0.83
N TYR A 60 -4.23 5.97 -0.67
CA TYR A 60 -5.18 5.25 0.17
C TYR A 60 -4.47 4.73 1.41
N TYR A 61 -4.98 5.11 2.58
CA TYR A 61 -4.37 4.73 3.85
C TYR A 61 -4.45 3.23 4.07
N LEU A 62 -3.34 2.61 4.42
CA LEU A 62 -3.28 1.18 4.71
C LEU A 62 -3.24 0.90 6.22
N PHE A 63 -2.18 1.34 6.87
CA PHE A 63 -1.96 1.12 8.31
C PHE A 63 -0.81 2.00 8.76
N SER A 64 -0.48 1.94 10.04
CA SER A 64 0.71 2.62 10.55
C SER A 64 1.60 1.67 11.35
N ILE A 65 2.89 1.97 11.34
CA ILE A 65 3.89 1.31 12.18
C ILE A 65 4.65 2.44 12.88
N GLY A 66 4.54 2.49 14.19
CA GLY A 66 5.07 3.62 14.95
C GLY A 66 4.29 4.88 14.60
N GLU A 67 5.00 5.95 14.28
CA GLU A 67 4.39 7.24 13.94
C GLU A 67 4.22 7.44 12.44
N ARG A 68 4.60 6.47 11.62
CA ARG A 68 4.54 6.60 10.17
C ARG A 68 3.43 5.77 9.58
N GLY A 69 2.65 6.39 8.69
CA GLY A 69 1.62 5.71 7.92
C GLY A 69 2.17 5.09 6.66
N TYR A 70 1.49 4.05 6.19
CA TYR A 70 1.76 3.42 4.91
C TYR A 70 0.54 3.62 4.02
N TYR A 71 0.78 4.07 2.81
CA TYR A 71 -0.30 4.44 1.88
C TYR A 71 -0.11 3.72 0.56
N LEU A 72 -1.21 3.30 -0.03
CA LEU A 72 -1.25 2.67 -1.33
C LEU A 72 -1.54 3.73 -2.40
N VAL A 73 -0.72 3.76 -3.44
CA VAL A 73 -0.95 4.62 -4.60
C VAL A 73 -1.01 3.72 -5.83
N ASP A 74 -2.19 3.56 -6.40
CA ASP A 74 -2.41 2.69 -7.56
C ASP A 74 -2.04 3.37 -8.86
N ASP A 75 -2.45 4.62 -9.02
CA ASP A 75 -2.26 5.37 -10.26
C ASP A 75 -0.95 6.14 -10.18
N LEU A 76 0.13 5.44 -10.47
CA LEU A 76 1.48 5.99 -10.41
C LEU A 76 2.30 5.40 -11.54
N LYS A 77 2.96 6.27 -12.29
CA LYS A 77 3.95 5.84 -13.26
C LYS A 77 5.31 5.78 -12.59
N VAL A 78 5.91 4.60 -12.56
CA VAL A 78 7.23 4.43 -11.96
C VAL A 78 8.25 5.23 -12.78
N PRO A 79 9.03 6.12 -12.14
CA PRO A 79 10.05 6.89 -12.86
C PRO A 79 11.08 5.99 -13.55
N GLU A 80 11.44 6.32 -14.77
CA GLU A 80 12.40 5.55 -15.55
C GLU A 80 13.85 5.85 -15.19
N PHE A 81 14.05 6.94 -14.47
CA PHE A 81 15.40 7.31 -14.03
C PHE A 81 15.48 7.31 -12.52
N GLY A 82 16.72 7.38 -12.04
CA GLY A 82 16.99 7.34 -10.63
C GLY A 82 17.05 5.91 -10.14
N SER A 83 16.73 5.74 -8.87
CA SER A 83 16.91 4.47 -8.17
C SER A 83 15.64 3.66 -8.02
N TYR A 84 14.57 4.02 -8.74
CA TYR A 84 13.31 3.29 -8.64
C TYR A 84 13.38 1.97 -9.40
N ARG A 85 12.86 0.91 -8.78
CA ARG A 85 12.82 -0.43 -9.37
C ARG A 85 11.52 -1.11 -9.04
N LEU A 86 11.00 -1.88 -9.99
CA LEU A 86 9.91 -2.82 -9.74
C LEU A 86 10.52 -4.18 -9.50
N GLU A 87 10.35 -4.69 -8.29
CA GLU A 87 10.91 -5.97 -7.87
C GLU A 87 9.82 -6.95 -7.52
N GLY A 88 10.08 -8.25 -7.75
CA GLY A 88 9.14 -9.30 -7.37
C GLY A 88 8.97 -9.40 -5.86
N MET A 89 7.90 -10.06 -5.43
CA MET A 89 7.53 -10.12 -4.01
C MET A 89 8.56 -10.83 -3.14
N GLN A 90 9.40 -11.67 -3.72
CA GLN A 90 10.46 -12.35 -2.96
C GLN A 90 11.47 -11.37 -2.35
N ILE A 91 11.53 -10.13 -2.84
CA ILE A 91 12.44 -9.12 -2.31
C ILE A 91 12.14 -8.80 -0.83
N PHE A 92 10.92 -9.04 -0.38
CA PHE A 92 10.57 -8.75 1.01
C PHE A 92 11.31 -9.63 2.01
N ARG A 93 11.89 -10.74 1.57
CA ARG A 93 12.74 -11.57 2.43
C ARG A 93 14.08 -10.90 2.73
N GLU A 94 14.48 -9.96 1.90
CA GLU A 94 15.78 -9.28 1.98
C GLU A 94 15.69 -7.85 2.50
N LEU A 95 14.47 -7.33 2.71
CA LEU A 95 14.31 -5.97 3.21
C LEU A 95 14.69 -5.87 4.68
N GLU A 96 15.50 -4.88 4.96
CA GLU A 96 15.92 -4.51 6.31
C GLU A 96 15.49 -3.07 6.61
N PRO A 97 14.99 -2.77 7.79
CA PRO A 97 14.69 -3.71 8.88
C PRO A 97 13.42 -4.54 8.62
N GLY A 98 13.20 -5.58 9.42
CA GLY A 98 12.11 -6.54 9.21
C GLY A 98 10.71 -5.94 9.20
N TYR A 99 10.46 -4.81 9.86
CA TYR A 99 9.14 -4.18 9.83
C TYR A 99 8.81 -3.64 8.42
N GLN A 100 9.82 -3.33 7.61
CA GLN A 100 9.59 -2.94 6.22
C GLN A 100 9.11 -4.13 5.39
N ALA A 101 9.67 -5.31 5.62
CA ALA A 101 9.20 -6.53 4.97
C ALA A 101 7.76 -6.83 5.35
N PHE A 102 7.45 -6.71 6.63
CA PHE A 102 6.09 -6.89 7.14
C PHE A 102 5.12 -5.92 6.46
N ALA A 103 5.49 -4.64 6.38
CA ALA A 103 4.67 -3.61 5.76
C ALA A 103 4.41 -3.93 4.28
N GLY A 104 5.44 -4.32 3.55
CA GLY A 104 5.30 -4.63 2.13
C GLY A 104 4.40 -5.82 1.86
N ILE A 105 4.52 -6.86 2.67
CA ILE A 105 3.68 -8.06 2.53
C ILE A 105 2.23 -7.75 2.91
N THR A 106 2.01 -7.07 4.03
CA THR A 106 0.67 -6.73 4.48
C THR A 106 -0.02 -5.79 3.49
N GLY A 107 0.71 -4.79 2.99
CA GLY A 107 0.20 -3.90 1.97
C GLY A 107 -0.20 -4.62 0.69
N SER A 108 0.58 -5.63 0.28
CA SER A 108 0.28 -6.41 -0.91
C SER A 108 -1.03 -7.20 -0.76
N GLN A 109 -1.33 -7.67 0.44
CA GLN A 109 -2.58 -8.39 0.70
C GLN A 109 -3.78 -7.47 0.56
N ILE A 110 -3.69 -6.25 1.08
CA ILE A 110 -4.75 -5.25 0.94
C ILE A 110 -4.90 -4.85 -0.53
N TYR A 111 -3.79 -4.64 -1.23
CA TYR A 111 -3.80 -4.32 -2.66
C TYR A 111 -4.52 -5.40 -3.47
N ARG A 112 -4.19 -6.67 -3.25
CA ARG A 112 -4.82 -7.79 -3.96
C ARG A 112 -6.31 -7.87 -3.67
N TRP A 113 -6.70 -7.64 -2.42
CA TRP A 113 -8.11 -7.63 -2.06
C TRP A 113 -8.86 -6.54 -2.83
N ARG A 114 -8.31 -5.31 -2.85
CA ARG A 114 -8.94 -4.21 -3.58
C ARG A 114 -9.03 -4.49 -5.07
N GLU A 115 -7.96 -5.04 -5.67
CA GLU A 115 -7.97 -5.40 -7.09
C GLU A 115 -9.03 -6.45 -7.40
N SER A 116 -9.25 -7.40 -6.50
CA SER A 116 -10.27 -8.43 -6.68
C SER A 116 -11.69 -7.92 -6.48
N ARG A 117 -11.86 -6.71 -5.95
CA ARG A 117 -13.16 -6.11 -5.66
C ARG A 117 -13.41 -4.83 -6.46
N ARG A 118 -12.85 -4.74 -7.64
CA ARG A 118 -13.06 -3.57 -8.51
C ARG A 118 -14.47 -3.51 -9.07
N PHE A 119 -15.11 -4.65 -9.21
CA PHE A 119 -16.48 -4.75 -9.74
C PHE A 119 -17.35 -5.52 -8.76
N CYS A 120 -18.62 -5.10 -8.68
CA CYS A 120 -19.58 -5.70 -7.76
C CYS A 120 -19.92 -7.13 -8.18
N GLY A 121 -19.85 -8.06 -7.23
CA GLY A 121 -20.24 -9.45 -7.47
C GLY A 121 -21.76 -9.65 -7.58
N CYS A 122 -22.55 -8.62 -7.21
CA CYS A 122 -24.01 -8.70 -7.30
C CYS A 122 -24.54 -8.13 -8.62
N CYS A 123 -24.07 -6.95 -9.03
CA CYS A 123 -24.63 -6.27 -10.20
C CYS A 123 -23.59 -5.94 -11.29
N GLY A 124 -22.32 -6.15 -11.02
CA GLY A 124 -21.27 -5.91 -12.01
C GLY A 124 -20.79 -4.47 -12.14
N ALA A 125 -21.39 -3.54 -11.44
CA ALA A 125 -20.97 -2.14 -11.50
C ALA A 125 -19.64 -1.92 -10.77
N LYS A 126 -18.99 -0.79 -11.05
CA LYS A 126 -17.72 -0.45 -10.41
C LYS A 126 -17.91 -0.24 -8.91
N MET A 127 -16.92 -0.66 -8.14
CA MET A 127 -16.89 -0.41 -6.71
C MET A 127 -15.91 0.73 -6.40
N ARG A 128 -16.16 1.42 -5.30
CA ARG A 128 -15.29 2.49 -4.80
C ARG A 128 -14.86 2.18 -3.38
N ALA A 129 -13.73 2.76 -2.98
CA ALA A 129 -13.26 2.61 -1.61
C ALA A 129 -14.19 3.34 -0.65
N GLY A 130 -14.45 2.72 0.49
CA GLY A 130 -15.17 3.38 1.58
C GLY A 130 -14.31 4.49 2.18
N THR A 131 -14.96 5.50 2.76
CA THR A 131 -14.28 6.67 3.31
C THR A 131 -14.09 6.61 4.82
N THR A 132 -14.88 5.82 5.53
CA THR A 132 -14.84 5.73 6.99
C THR A 132 -14.27 4.42 7.49
N GLU A 133 -14.14 3.45 6.61
CA GLU A 133 -13.63 2.13 6.98
C GLU A 133 -12.99 1.49 5.76
N ARG A 134 -12.24 0.43 6.00
CA ARG A 134 -11.61 -0.34 4.92
C ARG A 134 -12.66 -1.22 4.27
N SER A 135 -13.24 -0.74 3.19
CA SER A 135 -14.32 -1.43 2.49
C SER A 135 -14.31 -1.05 1.01
N MET A 136 -15.03 -1.84 0.21
CA MET A 136 -15.35 -1.50 -1.18
C MET A 136 -16.86 -1.47 -1.31
N VAL A 137 -17.39 -0.40 -1.87
CA VAL A 137 -18.83 -0.14 -1.95
C VAL A 137 -19.23 -0.03 -3.41
N CYS A 138 -20.28 -0.75 -3.79
CA CYS A 138 -20.82 -0.65 -5.15
C CYS A 138 -21.46 0.72 -5.37
N THR A 139 -21.12 1.36 -6.48
CA THR A 139 -21.66 2.68 -6.83
C THR A 139 -23.10 2.62 -7.28
N ASP A 140 -23.63 1.44 -7.59
CA ASP A 140 -24.98 1.27 -8.12
C ASP A 140 -25.93 0.64 -7.10
N CYS A 141 -25.63 -0.56 -6.61
CA CYS A 141 -26.56 -1.28 -5.72
C CYS A 141 -26.23 -1.12 -4.22
N GLY A 142 -25.12 -0.48 -3.90
CA GLY A 142 -24.73 -0.25 -2.50
C GLY A 142 -24.11 -1.43 -1.78
N HIS A 143 -23.93 -2.57 -2.47
CA HIS A 143 -23.30 -3.73 -1.87
C HIS A 143 -21.91 -3.37 -1.32
N THR A 144 -21.63 -3.78 -0.09
CA THR A 144 -20.37 -3.44 0.57
C THR A 144 -19.63 -4.72 0.91
N GLU A 145 -18.32 -4.72 0.64
CA GLU A 145 -17.44 -5.84 0.98
C GLU A 145 -16.29 -5.35 1.85
N TYR A 146 -15.88 -6.23 2.76
CA TYR A 146 -14.80 -5.97 3.70
C TYR A 146 -13.66 -6.97 3.47
N PRO A 147 -12.41 -6.60 3.76
CA PRO A 147 -11.32 -7.56 3.63
C PRO A 147 -11.45 -8.65 4.70
N ARG A 148 -11.00 -9.85 4.34
CA ARG A 148 -10.86 -10.90 5.33
C ARG A 148 -9.72 -10.54 6.27
N SER A 149 -9.74 -11.09 7.49
CA SER A 149 -8.63 -10.91 8.42
C SER A 149 -7.32 -11.34 7.77
N VAL A 150 -6.35 -10.44 7.83
CA VAL A 150 -5.01 -10.74 7.34
C VAL A 150 -4.32 -11.60 8.37
N ARG A 151 -3.92 -12.80 7.97
CA ARG A 151 -3.14 -13.70 8.82
C ARG A 151 -1.74 -13.80 8.25
N LEU A 152 -0.80 -13.51 9.08
CA LEU A 152 0.61 -13.56 8.74
C LEU A 152 1.28 -14.78 9.34
#